data_7faf6e5a4daed93ff578db113b5340d2
#
_entry.id   7faf6e5a4daed93ff578db113b5340d2
#
_cell.length_a   1.000
_cell.length_b   1.000
_cell.length_c   1.000
_cell.angle_alpha   90.00
_cell.angle_beta   90.00
_cell.angle_gamma   90.00
#
_symmetry.space_group_name_H-M   'P 1'
#
loop_
_entity.id
_entity.type
_entity.pdbx_description
1 polymer ?
#
loop_
_entity_poly.entity_id
_entity_poly.type
_entity_poly.pdbx_seq_one_letter_code
_entity_poly.pdbx_strand_id
1 'polypeptide(L)'
;MALIAYHPSDAFTNAGAMQRNTYYSPPGTPDTKVDGTYEVLGGVHTGTVFGSFRALFDTRKLVPSPLAIELSTTYDSTGRQGHLVAVIRNPGTSAVSGQLQVALTESHIYYAWQNLDSLHHVERAMLPDANGEAITVAPGESLTKTRDFSVDPAWNARNCELVAFVQNNSTKEMLQGARTPLVPTPKVKYLGYQAAFPVPGAQTDLVLGLRNIGWAQASNLSAKLSSLDPNVTFITDSAGFPDITGLGAGYSLTPFQIQVSSGCPDPYLAKLNLLISMNGVPVRNESIPVNITTHNGFQDDMEAGINGWTHGGLNEQWHQTTHRSNSPSHSWYCGTEGTWQYTFENDARLVTPWFTLDTAAQISFSHYCVTQPDWDYGIVEINNGSDFWTELAIFGGSIGGWHQVSCPAPDYRGQTVRVRFRFVDDDVTNSEGWYIDDFSAGLPAGLAQQPEAGASTLSLDAPGIVSSAVRLGYCLPAGAKGRIAIFDIAGQLVQLVTENARGTGAATWDLKDARGNSVRNGCYFARLSAEPGQVVNKLVVAR
;
A
#
# COMPACT_ATOMS: atom_id res chain seq x y z
N MET A 1 4.40 -9.06 -6.78
CA MET A 1 5.76 -9.61 -6.50
C MET A 1 5.65 -11.12 -6.45
N ALA A 2 6.60 -11.86 -7.02
CA ALA A 2 6.72 -13.31 -6.96
C ALA A 2 7.99 -13.64 -6.17
N LEU A 3 7.89 -14.58 -5.23
CA LEU A 3 8.99 -14.97 -4.34
C LEU A 3 9.30 -16.46 -4.51
N ILE A 4 10.56 -16.82 -4.43
CA ILE A 4 11.04 -18.21 -4.44
C ILE A 4 12.16 -18.32 -3.40
N ALA A 5 12.04 -19.25 -2.46
CA ALA A 5 13.07 -19.59 -1.48
C ALA A 5 13.75 -20.90 -1.90
N TYR A 6 15.01 -20.83 -2.29
CA TYR A 6 15.84 -21.98 -2.59
C TYR A 6 16.53 -22.48 -1.34
N HIS A 7 16.39 -23.76 -1.05
CA HIS A 7 16.96 -24.42 0.13
C HIS A 7 18.07 -25.41 -0.30
N PRO A 8 19.32 -24.96 -0.44
CA PRO A 8 20.38 -25.80 -1.05
C PRO A 8 21.03 -26.79 -0.08
N SER A 9 20.76 -26.72 1.24
CA SER A 9 21.53 -27.48 2.24
C SER A 9 20.74 -27.85 3.51
N ASP A 10 19.43 -28.08 3.39
CA ASP A 10 18.57 -28.48 4.51
C ASP A 10 17.57 -29.59 4.10
N ALA A 11 16.52 -29.80 4.90
CA ALA A 11 15.50 -30.82 4.65
C ALA A 11 14.68 -30.62 3.36
N PHE A 12 14.77 -29.45 2.73
CA PHE A 12 14.03 -29.07 1.51
C PHE A 12 14.92 -29.06 0.27
N THR A 13 16.18 -29.49 0.42
CA THR A 13 17.16 -29.54 -0.67
C THR A 13 16.69 -30.45 -1.80
N ASN A 14 16.77 -29.94 -3.03
CA ASN A 14 16.53 -30.70 -4.25
C ASN A 14 17.50 -30.24 -5.37
N ALA A 15 17.48 -30.93 -6.51
CA ALA A 15 18.39 -30.62 -7.63
C ALA A 15 18.19 -29.19 -8.18
N GLY A 16 16.94 -28.70 -8.23
CA GLY A 16 16.59 -27.35 -8.67
C GLY A 16 17.20 -26.29 -7.76
N ALA A 17 16.97 -26.39 -6.45
CA ALA A 17 17.51 -25.49 -5.44
C ALA A 17 19.05 -25.44 -5.49
N MET A 18 19.71 -26.58 -5.58
CA MET A 18 21.17 -26.67 -5.67
C MET A 18 21.71 -25.99 -6.95
N GLN A 19 21.08 -26.23 -8.09
CA GLN A 19 21.49 -25.64 -9.36
C GLN A 19 21.28 -24.13 -9.37
N ARG A 20 20.16 -23.63 -8.85
CA ARG A 20 19.89 -22.19 -8.73
C ARG A 20 20.85 -21.53 -7.73
N ASN A 21 21.17 -22.17 -6.63
CA ASN A 21 22.20 -21.71 -5.70
C ASN A 21 23.57 -21.59 -6.39
N THR A 22 23.98 -22.60 -7.15
CA THR A 22 25.22 -22.55 -7.95
C THR A 22 25.20 -21.43 -8.98
N TYR A 23 24.06 -21.23 -9.64
CA TYR A 23 23.88 -20.16 -10.64
C TYR A 23 24.06 -18.75 -10.04
N TYR A 24 23.48 -18.49 -8.85
CA TYR A 24 23.63 -17.21 -8.18
C TYR A 24 24.94 -17.06 -7.42
N SER A 25 25.54 -18.17 -6.95
CA SER A 25 26.78 -18.22 -6.17
C SER A 25 26.75 -17.25 -4.98
N PRO A 26 25.79 -17.38 -4.05
CA PRO A 26 25.66 -16.47 -2.93
C PRO A 26 26.92 -16.51 -2.05
N PRO A 27 27.40 -15.36 -1.54
CA PRO A 27 28.59 -15.33 -0.68
C PRO A 27 28.31 -15.86 0.74
N GLY A 28 27.04 -16.01 1.11
CA GLY A 28 26.58 -16.51 2.42
C GLY A 28 25.08 -16.76 2.44
N THR A 29 24.53 -17.10 3.60
CA THR A 29 23.08 -17.30 3.81
C THR A 29 22.62 -16.63 5.10
N PRO A 30 21.43 -16.02 5.12
CA PRO A 30 20.51 -15.86 3.99
C PRO A 30 21.03 -14.86 2.95
N ASP A 31 20.67 -15.07 1.70
CA ASP A 31 20.97 -14.17 0.58
C ASP A 31 19.71 -14.00 -0.27
N THR A 32 19.27 -12.77 -0.47
CA THR A 32 18.10 -12.44 -1.28
C THR A 32 18.52 -11.68 -2.54
N LYS A 33 18.13 -12.20 -3.70
CA LYS A 33 18.31 -11.52 -4.98
C LYS A 33 17.00 -10.83 -5.38
N VAL A 34 17.00 -9.52 -5.45
CA VAL A 34 15.88 -8.74 -5.98
C VAL A 34 16.09 -8.55 -7.48
N ASP A 35 15.11 -9.00 -8.27
CA ASP A 35 15.18 -9.05 -9.73
C ASP A 35 16.46 -9.68 -10.30
N GLY A 36 17.08 -10.59 -9.55
CA GLY A 36 18.25 -11.37 -9.95
C GLY A 36 19.59 -10.63 -9.92
N THR A 37 19.60 -9.32 -9.73
CA THR A 37 20.81 -8.47 -9.81
C THR A 37 21.14 -7.75 -8.52
N TYR A 38 20.16 -7.27 -7.79
CA TYR A 38 20.37 -6.62 -6.49
C TYR A 38 20.41 -7.65 -5.37
N GLU A 39 21.23 -7.39 -4.35
CA GLU A 39 21.49 -8.33 -3.27
C GLU A 39 21.17 -7.71 -1.92
N VAL A 40 20.48 -8.48 -1.07
CA VAL A 40 20.42 -8.25 0.36
C VAL A 40 21.02 -9.48 1.02
N LEU A 41 22.23 -9.34 1.52
CA LEU A 41 22.97 -10.41 2.19
C LEU A 41 22.78 -10.31 3.70
N GLY A 42 22.51 -11.46 4.32
CA GLY A 42 22.28 -11.55 5.75
C GLY A 42 20.84 -11.31 6.14
N GLY A 43 20.60 -11.28 7.42
CA GLY A 43 19.35 -11.01 8.10
C GLY A 43 19.66 -10.51 9.51
N VAL A 44 18.65 -10.08 10.24
CA VAL A 44 18.78 -9.64 11.62
C VAL A 44 18.13 -10.66 12.56
N HIS A 45 18.67 -10.81 13.76
CA HIS A 45 18.10 -11.70 14.79
C HIS A 45 16.89 -11.05 15.47
N THR A 46 16.91 -9.75 15.55
CA THR A 46 15.85 -8.88 16.05
C THR A 46 15.73 -7.69 15.10
N GLY A 47 14.58 -6.98 15.10
CA GLY A 47 14.40 -5.86 14.20
C GLY A 47 13.88 -6.24 12.82
N THR A 48 14.21 -5.43 11.82
CA THR A 48 13.68 -5.58 10.46
C THR A 48 14.71 -5.20 9.39
N VAL A 49 14.74 -5.93 8.30
CA VAL A 49 15.47 -5.58 7.05
C VAL A 49 14.57 -4.83 6.06
N PHE A 50 13.48 -4.24 6.55
CA PHE A 50 12.49 -3.54 5.73
C PHE A 50 13.12 -2.46 4.85
N GLY A 51 14.01 -1.62 5.41
CA GLY A 51 14.65 -0.52 4.70
C GLY A 51 15.42 -1.00 3.46
N SER A 52 16.26 -2.03 3.62
CA SER A 52 17.03 -2.63 2.53
C SER A 52 16.14 -3.11 1.39
N PHE A 53 15.06 -3.84 1.72
CA PHE A 53 14.11 -4.30 0.71
C PHE A 53 13.29 -3.17 0.11
N ARG A 54 12.93 -2.17 0.93
CA ARG A 54 12.15 -1.01 0.48
C ARG A 54 12.91 -0.17 -0.55
N ALA A 55 14.17 0.16 -0.29
CA ALA A 55 15.01 0.92 -1.21
C ALA A 55 15.14 0.23 -2.58
N LEU A 56 15.39 -1.10 -2.57
CA LEU A 56 15.47 -1.88 -3.80
C LEU A 56 14.11 -1.97 -4.53
N PHE A 57 13.02 -2.16 -3.80
CA PHE A 57 11.68 -2.17 -4.37
C PHE A 57 11.35 -0.82 -5.04
N ASP A 58 11.62 0.30 -4.37
CA ASP A 58 11.35 1.64 -4.90
C ASP A 58 12.18 1.94 -6.15
N THR A 59 13.42 1.47 -6.19
CA THR A 59 14.27 1.54 -7.38
C THR A 59 13.72 0.68 -8.51
N ARG A 60 13.40 -0.58 -8.25
CA ARG A 60 13.02 -1.54 -9.29
C ARG A 60 11.61 -1.33 -9.85
N LYS A 61 10.66 -0.86 -9.06
CA LYS A 61 9.30 -0.54 -9.54
C LYS A 61 9.26 0.55 -10.62
N LEU A 62 10.33 1.36 -10.74
CA LEU A 62 10.45 2.40 -11.77
C LEU A 62 10.99 1.87 -13.08
N VAL A 63 11.53 0.66 -13.11
CA VAL A 63 12.07 0.04 -14.33
C VAL A 63 10.95 -0.63 -15.11
N PRO A 64 10.64 -0.17 -16.34
CA PRO A 64 9.61 -0.80 -17.15
C PRO A 64 10.00 -2.23 -17.53
N SER A 65 9.09 -3.17 -17.37
CA SER A 65 9.28 -4.52 -17.87
C SER A 65 9.12 -4.57 -19.40
N PRO A 66 10.03 -5.20 -20.14
CA PRO A 66 9.89 -5.36 -21.59
C PRO A 66 8.88 -6.44 -21.97
N LEU A 67 8.39 -7.25 -21.03
CA LEU A 67 7.48 -8.36 -21.25
C LEU A 67 6.25 -8.27 -20.31
N ALA A 68 5.18 -8.94 -20.70
CA ALA A 68 4.07 -9.29 -19.81
C ALA A 68 3.91 -10.80 -19.78
N ILE A 69 3.60 -11.38 -18.61
CA ILE A 69 3.37 -12.82 -18.45
C ILE A 69 2.00 -13.03 -17.84
N GLU A 70 1.17 -13.83 -18.50
CA GLU A 70 -0.10 -14.33 -17.99
C GLU A 70 0.00 -15.84 -17.74
N LEU A 71 -0.44 -16.29 -16.58
CA LEU A 71 -0.43 -17.69 -16.20
C LEU A 71 -1.84 -18.20 -15.99
N SER A 72 -2.14 -19.37 -16.54
CA SER A 72 -3.33 -20.13 -16.20
C SER A 72 -2.95 -21.58 -15.89
N THR A 73 -3.62 -22.20 -14.94
CA THR A 73 -3.34 -23.58 -14.54
C THR A 73 -4.62 -24.37 -14.35
N THR A 74 -4.57 -25.65 -14.69
CA THR A 74 -5.54 -26.65 -14.28
C THR A 74 -4.84 -27.65 -13.37
N TYR A 75 -5.56 -28.16 -12.35
CA TYR A 75 -5.03 -29.12 -11.42
C TYR A 75 -6.09 -30.15 -11.04
N ASP A 76 -5.79 -31.44 -11.30
CA ASP A 76 -6.57 -32.55 -10.82
C ASP A 76 -6.09 -32.96 -9.42
N SER A 77 -6.92 -32.70 -8.42
CA SER A 77 -6.60 -33.02 -7.02
C SER A 77 -6.55 -34.54 -6.73
N THR A 78 -7.20 -35.37 -7.54
CA THR A 78 -7.22 -36.83 -7.40
C THR A 78 -5.96 -37.44 -7.95
N GLY A 79 -5.63 -37.13 -9.20
CA GLY A 79 -4.42 -37.60 -9.86
C GLY A 79 -3.16 -36.81 -9.46
N ARG A 80 -3.32 -35.70 -8.75
CA ARG A 80 -2.24 -34.77 -8.34
C ARG A 80 -1.37 -34.34 -9.53
N GLN A 81 -2.02 -34.18 -10.67
CA GLN A 81 -1.41 -33.73 -11.93
C GLN A 81 -1.95 -32.35 -12.31
N GLY A 82 -1.11 -31.55 -12.93
CA GLY A 82 -1.52 -30.23 -13.39
C GLY A 82 -0.90 -29.86 -14.71
N HIS A 83 -1.51 -28.86 -15.34
CA HIS A 83 -1.06 -28.29 -16.60
C HIS A 83 -1.00 -26.77 -16.46
N LEU A 84 0.15 -26.18 -16.74
CA LEU A 84 0.39 -24.73 -16.76
C LEU A 84 0.42 -24.26 -18.22
N VAL A 85 -0.26 -23.16 -18.47
CA VAL A 85 -0.12 -22.37 -19.70
C VAL A 85 0.47 -21.01 -19.31
N ALA A 86 1.60 -20.64 -19.89
CA ALA A 86 2.25 -19.35 -19.75
C ALA A 86 2.20 -18.61 -21.10
N VAL A 87 1.55 -17.47 -21.16
CA VAL A 87 1.53 -16.57 -22.30
C VAL A 87 2.45 -15.39 -22.04
N ILE A 88 3.55 -15.32 -22.79
CA ILE A 88 4.57 -14.27 -22.69
C ILE A 88 4.36 -13.31 -23.85
N ARG A 89 4.08 -12.03 -23.57
CA ARG A 89 3.85 -10.99 -24.57
C ARG A 89 4.97 -9.98 -24.56
N ASN A 90 5.36 -9.52 -25.75
CA ASN A 90 6.29 -8.42 -25.92
C ASN A 90 5.53 -7.18 -26.45
N PRO A 91 5.16 -6.23 -25.58
CA PRO A 91 4.47 -5.01 -26.01
C PRO A 91 5.40 -3.96 -26.64
N GLY A 92 6.71 -4.23 -26.64
CA GLY A 92 7.74 -3.31 -27.11
C GLY A 92 7.95 -3.35 -28.63
N THR A 93 8.98 -2.61 -29.07
CA THR A 93 9.34 -2.46 -30.49
C THR A 93 10.60 -3.24 -30.89
N SER A 94 11.25 -3.91 -29.94
CA SER A 94 12.46 -4.73 -30.16
C SER A 94 12.21 -6.16 -29.65
N ALA A 95 12.85 -7.15 -30.30
CA ALA A 95 12.77 -8.54 -29.84
C ALA A 95 13.41 -8.68 -28.45
N VAL A 96 12.79 -9.47 -27.58
CA VAL A 96 13.28 -9.76 -26.22
C VAL A 96 13.61 -11.23 -26.12
N SER A 97 14.87 -11.52 -25.75
CA SER A 97 15.37 -12.89 -25.52
C SER A 97 15.71 -13.10 -24.06
N GLY A 98 15.49 -14.29 -23.56
CA GLY A 98 15.83 -14.68 -22.19
C GLY A 98 15.56 -16.15 -21.94
N GLN A 99 15.72 -16.56 -20.67
CA GLN A 99 15.46 -17.93 -20.21
C GLN A 99 14.17 -17.93 -19.42
N LEU A 100 13.16 -18.65 -19.92
CA LEU A 100 11.93 -18.89 -19.18
C LEU A 100 12.21 -19.94 -18.11
N GLN A 101 12.00 -19.57 -16.87
CA GLN A 101 12.07 -20.42 -15.69
C GLN A 101 10.66 -20.59 -15.13
N VAL A 102 10.35 -21.80 -14.64
CA VAL A 102 9.11 -22.07 -13.93
C VAL A 102 9.45 -22.87 -12.67
N ALA A 103 9.03 -22.36 -11.52
CA ALA A 103 9.17 -23.02 -10.22
C ALA A 103 7.80 -23.35 -9.65
N LEU A 104 7.67 -24.52 -9.06
CA LEU A 104 6.58 -24.89 -8.14
C LEU A 104 7.08 -24.61 -6.73
N THR A 105 6.35 -23.80 -5.98
CA THR A 105 6.69 -23.41 -4.61
C THR A 105 5.58 -23.81 -3.64
N GLU A 106 5.92 -24.02 -2.38
CA GLU A 106 4.97 -24.29 -1.30
C GLU A 106 5.18 -23.31 -0.14
N SER A 107 4.09 -22.85 0.47
CA SER A 107 4.08 -21.96 1.63
C SER A 107 3.38 -22.63 2.82
N HIS A 108 3.46 -21.99 4.00
CA HIS A 108 2.85 -22.49 5.25
C HIS A 108 3.30 -23.92 5.61
N ILE A 109 4.57 -24.24 5.34
CA ILE A 109 5.16 -25.51 5.75
C ILE A 109 5.55 -25.38 7.21
N TYR A 110 4.94 -26.19 8.09
CA TYR A 110 5.35 -26.22 9.50
C TYR A 110 6.79 -26.70 9.62
N TYR A 111 7.65 -25.84 10.14
CA TYR A 111 9.05 -26.14 10.38
C TYR A 111 9.56 -25.23 11.52
N ALA A 112 9.68 -25.84 12.71
CA ALA A 112 10.15 -25.11 13.88
C ALA A 112 11.65 -24.83 13.80
N TRP A 113 12.02 -23.58 13.58
CA TRP A 113 13.40 -23.15 13.53
C TRP A 113 13.55 -21.75 14.13
N GLN A 114 14.30 -21.65 15.24
CA GLN A 114 14.44 -20.41 16.03
C GLN A 114 13.05 -19.83 16.41
N ASN A 115 12.74 -18.62 15.96
CA ASN A 115 11.47 -17.93 16.21
C ASN A 115 10.44 -18.10 15.09
N LEU A 116 10.75 -18.93 14.07
CA LEU A 116 9.86 -19.25 12.96
C LEU A 116 9.16 -20.58 13.21
N ASP A 117 7.87 -20.64 12.95
CA ASP A 117 7.04 -21.83 13.01
C ASP A 117 6.63 -22.36 11.63
N SER A 118 6.86 -21.55 10.58
CA SER A 118 6.51 -21.93 9.21
C SER A 118 7.45 -21.32 8.17
N LEU A 119 7.68 -22.07 7.08
CA LEU A 119 8.41 -21.62 5.90
C LEU A 119 7.45 -21.27 4.77
N HIS A 120 7.86 -20.33 3.94
CA HIS A 120 7.05 -19.80 2.84
C HIS A 120 7.86 -19.77 1.54
N HIS A 121 7.14 -19.93 0.41
CA HIS A 121 7.68 -19.85 -0.95
C HIS A 121 8.86 -20.81 -1.22
N VAL A 122 8.90 -21.94 -0.48
CA VAL A 122 9.95 -22.96 -0.64
C VAL A 122 9.84 -23.59 -2.02
N GLU A 123 10.91 -23.52 -2.81
CA GLU A 123 10.98 -24.19 -4.10
C GLU A 123 10.92 -25.71 -3.91
N ARG A 124 9.99 -26.35 -4.58
CA ARG A 124 9.75 -27.80 -4.55
C ARG A 124 10.18 -28.50 -5.83
N ALA A 125 10.04 -27.81 -6.97
CA ALA A 125 10.46 -28.31 -8.27
C ALA A 125 10.67 -27.16 -9.26
N MET A 126 11.68 -27.29 -10.12
CA MET A 126 11.84 -26.49 -11.32
C MET A 126 11.29 -27.27 -12.54
N LEU A 127 10.58 -26.59 -13.44
CA LEU A 127 9.84 -27.20 -14.54
C LEU A 127 10.34 -26.73 -15.92
N PRO A 128 10.89 -27.62 -16.79
CA PRO A 128 11.15 -29.04 -16.53
C PRO A 128 12.35 -29.25 -15.60
N ASP A 129 13.27 -28.29 -15.53
CA ASP A 129 14.46 -28.27 -14.67
C ASP A 129 14.96 -26.82 -14.46
N ALA A 130 16.01 -26.63 -13.69
CA ALA A 130 16.56 -25.31 -13.35
C ALA A 130 17.41 -24.68 -14.47
N ASN A 131 17.62 -25.33 -15.62
CA ASN A 131 18.18 -24.68 -16.82
C ASN A 131 17.15 -23.77 -17.47
N GLY A 132 15.86 -24.12 -17.34
CA GLY A 132 14.76 -23.42 -17.99
C GLY A 132 14.76 -23.63 -19.51
N GLU A 133 14.07 -22.73 -20.22
CA GLU A 133 13.93 -22.79 -21.67
C GLU A 133 14.29 -21.45 -22.31
N ALA A 134 15.21 -21.46 -23.30
CA ALA A 134 15.53 -20.26 -24.06
C ALA A 134 14.33 -19.83 -24.91
N ILE A 135 13.96 -18.57 -24.82
CA ILE A 135 12.87 -17.98 -25.59
C ILE A 135 13.31 -16.68 -26.25
N THR A 136 12.66 -16.36 -27.35
CA THR A 136 12.71 -15.05 -28.00
C THR A 136 11.29 -14.67 -28.40
N VAL A 137 10.85 -13.46 -28.00
CA VAL A 137 9.52 -12.93 -28.32
C VAL A 137 9.71 -11.72 -29.21
N ALA A 138 9.20 -11.79 -30.46
CA ALA A 138 9.30 -10.71 -31.42
C ALA A 138 8.45 -9.49 -30.99
N PRO A 139 8.72 -8.28 -31.51
CA PRO A 139 7.95 -7.08 -31.18
C PRO A 139 6.45 -7.25 -31.48
N GLY A 140 5.59 -6.90 -30.52
CA GLY A 140 4.14 -7.01 -30.63
C GLY A 140 3.59 -8.45 -30.56
N GLU A 141 4.44 -9.46 -30.51
CA GLU A 141 4.04 -10.87 -30.55
C GLU A 141 3.82 -11.47 -29.14
N SER A 142 3.20 -12.65 -29.15
CA SER A 142 2.98 -13.47 -27.96
C SER A 142 3.51 -14.87 -28.19
N LEU A 143 4.17 -15.43 -27.20
CA LEU A 143 4.67 -16.80 -27.16
C LEU A 143 3.94 -17.58 -26.06
N THR A 144 3.36 -18.73 -26.41
CA THR A 144 2.71 -19.63 -25.44
C THR A 144 3.62 -20.80 -25.13
N LYS A 145 3.82 -21.07 -23.85
CA LYS A 145 4.55 -22.24 -23.35
C LYS A 145 3.70 -23.00 -22.35
N THR A 146 3.82 -24.31 -22.37
CA THR A 146 3.05 -25.20 -21.50
C THR A 146 3.98 -26.09 -20.67
N ARG A 147 3.54 -26.48 -19.47
CA ARG A 147 4.24 -27.42 -18.59
C ARG A 147 3.23 -28.33 -17.91
N ASP A 148 3.43 -29.64 -18.07
CA ASP A 148 2.79 -30.62 -17.23
C ASP A 148 3.62 -30.81 -15.96
N PHE A 149 2.97 -30.99 -14.83
CA PHE A 149 3.63 -31.18 -13.55
C PHE A 149 2.84 -32.14 -12.63
N SER A 150 3.53 -32.69 -11.66
CA SER A 150 2.94 -33.50 -10.59
C SER A 150 3.24 -32.86 -9.23
N VAL A 151 2.32 -33.04 -8.29
CA VAL A 151 2.45 -32.57 -6.91
C VAL A 151 2.66 -33.75 -5.99
N ASP A 152 3.79 -33.80 -5.31
CA ASP A 152 4.12 -34.87 -4.37
C ASP A 152 3.01 -35.03 -3.31
N PRO A 153 2.61 -36.25 -2.92
CA PRO A 153 1.61 -36.48 -1.88
C PRO A 153 1.92 -35.81 -0.54
N ALA A 154 3.18 -35.57 -0.21
CA ALA A 154 3.61 -34.90 1.00
C ALA A 154 3.37 -33.38 0.96
N TRP A 155 3.14 -32.79 -0.21
CA TRP A 155 2.93 -31.34 -0.33
C TRP A 155 1.45 -30.97 -0.24
N ASN A 156 1.16 -29.84 0.37
CA ASN A 156 -0.20 -29.31 0.40
C ASN A 156 -0.50 -28.47 -0.85
N ALA A 157 -1.20 -29.04 -1.81
CA ALA A 157 -1.51 -28.38 -3.08
C ALA A 157 -2.23 -27.01 -2.93
N ARG A 158 -2.98 -26.79 -1.83
CA ARG A 158 -3.63 -25.50 -1.54
C ARG A 158 -2.64 -24.40 -1.14
N ASN A 159 -1.44 -24.79 -0.72
CA ASN A 159 -0.36 -23.90 -0.34
C ASN A 159 0.70 -23.78 -1.45
N CYS A 160 0.48 -24.45 -2.60
CA CYS A 160 1.40 -24.45 -3.72
C CYS A 160 1.04 -23.38 -4.75
N GLU A 161 2.07 -22.76 -5.32
CA GLU A 161 1.99 -21.78 -6.40
C GLU A 161 2.98 -22.14 -7.51
N LEU A 162 2.64 -21.80 -8.74
CA LEU A 162 3.58 -21.76 -9.86
C LEU A 162 4.08 -20.34 -10.05
N VAL A 163 5.39 -20.18 -10.11
CA VAL A 163 6.08 -18.92 -10.39
C VAL A 163 6.82 -19.07 -11.71
N ALA A 164 6.46 -18.26 -12.70
CA ALA A 164 7.17 -18.20 -13.97
C ALA A 164 7.87 -16.85 -14.11
N PHE A 165 9.10 -16.85 -14.61
CA PHE A 165 9.85 -15.63 -14.88
C PHE A 165 10.77 -15.79 -16.08
N VAL A 166 11.02 -14.69 -16.78
CA VAL A 166 12.00 -14.62 -17.86
C VAL A 166 13.24 -13.92 -17.35
N GLN A 167 14.38 -14.56 -17.45
CA GLN A 167 15.66 -14.09 -16.95
C GLN A 167 16.69 -13.91 -18.08
N ASN A 168 17.43 -12.83 -18.03
CA ASN A 168 18.61 -12.64 -18.88
C ASN A 168 19.80 -13.38 -18.24
N ASN A 169 20.28 -14.45 -18.87
CA ASN A 169 21.35 -15.26 -18.29
C ASN A 169 22.72 -14.54 -18.20
N SER A 170 22.95 -13.53 -19.02
CA SER A 170 24.23 -12.79 -19.02
C SER A 170 24.30 -11.80 -17.86
N THR A 171 23.20 -11.09 -17.59
CA THR A 171 23.11 -10.10 -16.50
C THR A 171 22.51 -10.63 -15.23
N LYS A 172 21.85 -11.80 -15.27
CA LYS A 172 20.98 -12.39 -14.25
C LYS A 172 19.69 -11.60 -13.99
N GLU A 173 19.45 -10.49 -14.68
CA GLU A 173 18.27 -9.66 -14.50
C GLU A 173 16.97 -10.41 -14.84
N MET A 174 15.98 -10.30 -13.97
CA MET A 174 14.62 -10.77 -14.25
C MET A 174 13.87 -9.71 -15.06
N LEU A 175 13.50 -10.07 -16.28
CA LEU A 175 12.80 -9.18 -17.20
C LEU A 175 11.32 -9.06 -16.88
N GLN A 176 10.71 -10.14 -16.39
CA GLN A 176 9.33 -10.20 -15.91
C GLN A 176 9.11 -11.47 -15.09
N GLY A 177 8.18 -11.40 -14.12
CA GLY A 177 7.73 -12.55 -13.35
C GLY A 177 6.22 -12.52 -13.08
N ALA A 178 5.61 -13.69 -13.02
CA ALA A 178 4.20 -13.87 -12.67
C ALA A 178 4.04 -15.11 -11.78
N ARG A 179 2.94 -15.17 -11.03
CA ARG A 179 2.59 -16.33 -10.22
C ARG A 179 1.11 -16.68 -10.32
N THR A 180 0.78 -17.94 -10.07
CA THR A 180 -0.59 -18.43 -9.99
C THR A 180 -0.69 -19.57 -8.96
N PRO A 181 -1.69 -19.61 -8.07
CA PRO A 181 -1.87 -20.73 -7.16
C PRO A 181 -2.36 -21.98 -7.92
N LEU A 182 -1.99 -23.17 -7.43
CA LEU A 182 -2.49 -24.44 -7.98
C LEU A 182 -3.98 -24.61 -7.73
N VAL A 183 -4.43 -24.27 -6.54
CA VAL A 183 -5.83 -24.37 -6.10
C VAL A 183 -6.31 -22.97 -5.72
N PRO A 184 -6.83 -22.19 -6.67
CA PRO A 184 -7.39 -20.89 -6.36
C PRO A 184 -8.53 -21.01 -5.35
N THR A 185 -8.45 -20.26 -4.26
CA THR A 185 -9.50 -20.20 -3.25
C THR A 185 -9.89 -18.75 -2.98
N PRO A 186 -11.17 -18.48 -2.69
CA PRO A 186 -11.58 -17.17 -2.20
C PRO A 186 -11.12 -16.97 -0.75
N LYS A 187 -10.74 -15.75 -0.39
CA LYS A 187 -10.39 -15.37 0.98
C LYS A 187 -10.88 -13.95 1.25
N VAL A 188 -12.04 -13.84 1.89
CA VAL A 188 -12.73 -12.57 2.08
C VAL A 188 -12.36 -11.95 3.42
N LYS A 189 -12.15 -10.63 3.42
CA LYS A 189 -11.86 -9.80 4.59
C LYS A 189 -12.67 -8.51 4.53
N TYR A 190 -12.92 -7.93 5.70
CA TYR A 190 -13.47 -6.59 5.82
C TYR A 190 -12.52 -5.56 5.19
N LEU A 191 -13.10 -4.64 4.43
CA LEU A 191 -12.37 -3.57 3.74
C LEU A 191 -12.57 -2.20 4.39
N GLY A 192 -13.76 -1.96 4.95
CA GLY A 192 -14.17 -0.68 5.50
C GLY A 192 -15.68 -0.50 5.35
N TYR A 193 -16.19 0.67 5.72
CA TYR A 193 -17.59 1.02 5.50
C TYR A 193 -17.72 2.45 4.98
N GLN A 194 -18.86 2.71 4.34
CA GLN A 194 -19.31 4.06 4.00
C GLN A 194 -20.58 4.34 4.84
N ALA A 195 -20.65 5.49 5.46
CA ALA A 195 -21.77 5.88 6.31
C ALA A 195 -21.98 7.39 6.31
N ALA A 196 -23.20 7.83 6.66
CA ALA A 196 -23.36 9.10 7.35
C ALA A 196 -22.78 8.94 8.77
N PHE A 197 -22.29 10.03 9.35
CA PHE A 197 -21.64 9.98 10.67
C PHE A 197 -22.60 9.45 11.74
N PRO A 198 -22.26 8.37 12.48
CA PRO A 198 -23.05 7.91 13.62
C PRO A 198 -22.98 8.94 14.75
N VAL A 199 -24.14 9.43 15.18
CA VAL A 199 -24.25 10.39 16.28
C VAL A 199 -25.22 9.87 17.35
N PRO A 200 -25.09 10.29 18.63
CA PRO A 200 -26.02 9.91 19.68
C PRO A 200 -27.48 10.21 19.30
N GLY A 201 -28.37 9.26 19.53
CA GLY A 201 -29.81 9.37 19.23
C GLY A 201 -30.22 9.14 17.79
N ALA A 202 -29.29 8.99 16.86
CA ALA A 202 -29.59 8.85 15.43
C ALA A 202 -29.61 7.40 14.94
N GLN A 203 -30.37 7.17 13.88
CA GLN A 203 -30.25 6.00 13.03
C GLN A 203 -29.19 6.26 11.97
N THR A 204 -28.34 5.27 11.69
CA THR A 204 -27.27 5.39 10.70
C THR A 204 -27.21 4.18 9.81
N ASP A 205 -27.07 4.41 8.50
CA ASP A 205 -26.86 3.41 7.47
C ASP A 205 -25.36 3.17 7.30
N LEU A 206 -24.94 1.88 7.36
CA LEU A 206 -23.57 1.44 7.14
C LEU A 206 -23.53 0.58 5.89
N VAL A 207 -22.83 1.01 4.85
CA VAL A 207 -22.57 0.21 3.64
C VAL A 207 -21.20 -0.43 3.77
N LEU A 208 -21.15 -1.72 4.13
CA LEU A 208 -19.90 -2.42 4.40
C LEU A 208 -19.22 -2.88 3.11
N GLY A 209 -17.90 -2.74 3.06
CA GLY A 209 -17.03 -3.25 2.01
C GLY A 209 -16.35 -4.56 2.42
N LEU A 210 -16.25 -5.50 1.49
CA LEU A 210 -15.45 -6.71 1.59
C LEU A 210 -14.41 -6.74 0.47
N ARG A 211 -13.23 -7.24 0.77
CA ARG A 211 -12.17 -7.50 -0.19
C ARG A 211 -11.86 -8.99 -0.26
N ASN A 212 -11.88 -9.53 -1.46
CA ASN A 212 -11.39 -10.87 -1.71
C ASN A 212 -9.88 -10.82 -1.97
N ILE A 213 -9.07 -11.23 -1.00
CA ILE A 213 -7.62 -11.32 -1.12
C ILE A 213 -7.15 -12.68 -1.66
N GLY A 214 -8.09 -13.57 -1.96
CA GLY A 214 -7.85 -14.84 -2.63
C GLY A 214 -7.91 -14.70 -4.15
N TRP A 215 -7.62 -15.78 -4.85
CA TRP A 215 -7.53 -15.82 -6.31
C TRP A 215 -8.80 -16.31 -7.00
N ALA A 216 -9.63 -17.11 -6.33
CA ALA A 216 -10.92 -17.53 -6.86
C ALA A 216 -12.00 -16.49 -6.55
N GLN A 217 -13.06 -16.50 -7.37
CA GLN A 217 -14.26 -15.72 -7.11
C GLN A 217 -14.93 -16.15 -5.79
N ALA A 218 -15.33 -15.20 -4.99
CA ALA A 218 -16.14 -15.41 -3.80
C ALA A 218 -17.60 -15.13 -4.15
N SER A 219 -18.45 -16.13 -4.06
CA SER A 219 -19.88 -16.07 -4.42
C SER A 219 -20.78 -16.38 -3.26
N ASN A 220 -22.06 -15.98 -3.35
CA ASN A 220 -23.07 -16.16 -2.29
C ASN A 220 -22.59 -15.64 -0.94
N LEU A 221 -22.07 -14.42 -0.95
CA LEU A 221 -21.55 -13.75 0.23
C LEU A 221 -22.68 -13.07 1.00
N SER A 222 -22.63 -13.23 2.31
CA SER A 222 -23.47 -12.47 3.25
C SER A 222 -22.66 -12.11 4.49
N ALA A 223 -23.09 -11.08 5.20
CA ALA A 223 -22.52 -10.75 6.49
C ALA A 223 -23.59 -10.36 7.50
N LYS A 224 -23.27 -10.56 8.78
CA LYS A 224 -24.10 -10.19 9.90
C LYS A 224 -23.31 -9.39 10.92
N LEU A 225 -23.88 -8.25 11.36
CA LEU A 225 -23.39 -7.46 12.48
C LEU A 225 -24.01 -7.91 13.78
N SER A 226 -23.24 -7.86 14.86
CA SER A 226 -23.72 -8.03 16.23
C SER A 226 -22.88 -7.21 17.20
N SER A 227 -23.43 -6.87 18.35
CA SER A 227 -22.72 -6.20 19.44
C SER A 227 -23.38 -6.52 20.78
N LEU A 228 -22.60 -6.49 21.85
CA LEU A 228 -23.08 -6.47 23.24
C LEU A 228 -23.08 -5.05 23.82
N ASP A 229 -22.73 -4.05 23.02
CA ASP A 229 -22.67 -2.64 23.42
C ASP A 229 -24.08 -2.10 23.63
N PRO A 230 -24.43 -1.61 24.85
CA PRO A 230 -25.78 -1.12 25.16
C PRO A 230 -26.14 0.16 24.39
N ASN A 231 -25.15 0.87 23.83
CA ASN A 231 -25.37 2.10 23.09
C ASN A 231 -25.75 1.87 21.62
N VAL A 232 -25.63 0.63 21.11
CA VAL A 232 -25.91 0.32 19.70
C VAL A 232 -26.93 -0.82 19.61
N THR A 233 -28.03 -0.59 18.90
CA THR A 233 -29.00 -1.61 18.52
C THR A 233 -29.09 -1.70 17.00
N PHE A 234 -29.50 -2.87 16.48
CA PHE A 234 -29.58 -3.11 15.04
C PHE A 234 -31.03 -3.08 14.58
N ILE A 235 -31.32 -2.29 13.53
CA ILE A 235 -32.59 -2.31 12.79
C ILE A 235 -32.47 -3.31 11.65
N THR A 236 -31.35 -3.26 10.94
CA THR A 236 -30.97 -4.24 9.90
C THR A 236 -29.55 -4.73 10.21
N ASP A 237 -29.44 -5.99 10.62
CA ASP A 237 -28.18 -6.58 11.09
C ASP A 237 -27.46 -7.41 10.04
N SER A 238 -28.05 -7.64 8.86
CA SER A 238 -27.53 -8.53 7.83
C SER A 238 -27.75 -8.01 6.43
N ALA A 239 -26.80 -8.30 5.54
CA ALA A 239 -26.86 -7.95 4.14
C ALA A 239 -26.12 -8.96 3.27
N GLY A 240 -26.55 -9.10 2.00
CA GLY A 240 -25.83 -9.81 0.96
C GLY A 240 -24.81 -8.93 0.27
N PHE A 241 -23.88 -9.57 -0.43
CA PHE A 241 -22.87 -8.91 -1.26
C PHE A 241 -22.90 -9.45 -2.68
N PRO A 242 -22.42 -8.69 -3.68
CA PRO A 242 -22.21 -9.23 -5.02
C PRO A 242 -21.12 -10.30 -5.01
N ASP A 243 -21.05 -11.06 -6.08
CA ASP A 243 -19.89 -11.91 -6.34
C ASP A 243 -18.64 -11.05 -6.46
N ILE A 244 -17.56 -11.42 -5.74
CA ILE A 244 -16.31 -10.67 -5.73
C ILE A 244 -15.22 -11.50 -6.41
N THR A 245 -14.71 -11.03 -7.54
CA THR A 245 -13.61 -11.68 -8.26
C THR A 245 -12.37 -11.82 -7.39
N GLY A 246 -11.46 -12.72 -7.73
CA GLY A 246 -10.16 -12.82 -7.07
C GLY A 246 -9.45 -11.46 -7.07
N LEU A 247 -8.88 -11.08 -5.93
CA LEU A 247 -8.21 -9.80 -5.67
C LEU A 247 -9.12 -8.56 -5.77
N GLY A 248 -10.42 -8.72 -6.01
CA GLY A 248 -11.40 -7.66 -6.12
C GLY A 248 -12.03 -7.24 -4.79
N ALA A 249 -12.95 -6.28 -4.86
CA ALA A 249 -13.73 -5.79 -3.73
C ALA A 249 -15.20 -5.58 -4.11
N GLY A 250 -16.08 -5.57 -3.12
CA GLY A 250 -17.50 -5.30 -3.31
C GLY A 250 -18.12 -4.76 -2.03
N TYR A 251 -19.23 -4.03 -2.18
CA TYR A 251 -19.99 -3.44 -1.08
C TYR A 251 -21.31 -4.14 -0.87
N SER A 252 -21.87 -4.06 0.33
CA SER A 252 -23.17 -4.66 0.66
C SER A 252 -24.28 -4.13 -0.26
N LEU A 253 -25.16 -5.04 -0.71
CA LEU A 253 -26.26 -4.73 -1.63
C LEU A 253 -27.34 -3.86 -0.98
N THR A 254 -27.47 -3.97 0.35
CA THR A 254 -28.32 -3.13 1.18
C THR A 254 -27.51 -2.61 2.35
N PRO A 255 -27.82 -1.43 2.90
CA PRO A 255 -27.15 -0.95 4.10
C PRO A 255 -27.52 -1.81 5.32
N PHE A 256 -26.59 -1.97 6.23
CA PHE A 256 -26.87 -2.31 7.61
C PHE A 256 -27.39 -1.05 8.30
N GLN A 257 -28.33 -1.19 9.23
CA GLN A 257 -28.88 -0.04 9.93
C GLN A 257 -28.71 -0.21 11.44
N ILE A 258 -28.05 0.76 12.05
CA ILE A 258 -27.88 0.84 13.49
C ILE A 258 -28.69 2.00 14.06
N GLN A 259 -29.21 1.82 15.26
CA GLN A 259 -29.75 2.89 16.09
C GLN A 259 -28.80 3.12 17.25
N VAL A 260 -28.34 4.34 17.39
CA VAL A 260 -27.51 4.77 18.52
C VAL A 260 -28.38 5.30 19.63
N SER A 261 -28.09 4.92 20.89
CA SER A 261 -28.77 5.42 22.06
C SER A 261 -28.62 6.95 22.20
N SER A 262 -29.66 7.66 22.57
CA SER A 262 -29.58 9.08 22.88
C SER A 262 -28.74 9.41 24.12
N GLY A 263 -28.53 8.42 24.99
CA GLY A 263 -27.63 8.51 26.14
C GLY A 263 -26.21 8.05 25.88
N CYS A 264 -25.87 7.77 24.61
CA CYS A 264 -24.49 7.41 24.23
C CYS A 264 -23.54 8.58 24.54
N PRO A 265 -22.40 8.33 25.19
CA PRO A 265 -21.36 9.36 25.35
C PRO A 265 -20.88 9.93 23.99
N ASP A 266 -20.39 11.16 23.98
CA ASP A 266 -19.84 11.81 22.80
C ASP A 266 -18.48 12.44 23.14
N PRO A 267 -17.35 11.95 22.57
CA PRO A 267 -17.22 10.85 21.62
C PRO A 267 -17.33 9.45 22.27
N TYR A 268 -17.72 8.45 21.49
CA TYR A 268 -17.79 7.05 21.92
C TYR A 268 -17.34 6.09 20.83
N LEU A 269 -16.47 5.15 21.16
CA LEU A 269 -15.99 4.11 20.24
C LEU A 269 -16.74 2.79 20.49
N ALA A 270 -17.74 2.51 19.67
CA ALA A 270 -18.39 1.20 19.63
C ALA A 270 -17.54 0.17 18.88
N LYS A 271 -17.57 -1.09 19.33
CA LYS A 271 -16.96 -2.22 18.63
C LYS A 271 -18.05 -3.18 18.19
N LEU A 272 -18.23 -3.34 16.88
CA LEU A 272 -19.20 -4.24 16.30
C LEU A 272 -18.49 -5.51 15.80
N ASN A 273 -19.13 -6.68 15.98
CA ASN A 273 -18.66 -7.93 15.41
C ASN A 273 -19.28 -8.15 14.03
N LEU A 274 -18.48 -8.42 13.04
CA LEU A 274 -18.87 -8.73 11.66
C LEU A 274 -18.60 -10.20 11.38
N LEU A 275 -19.65 -11.01 11.26
CA LEU A 275 -19.58 -12.40 10.84
C LEU A 275 -19.80 -12.47 9.33
N ILE A 276 -18.77 -12.86 8.56
CA ILE A 276 -18.81 -13.03 7.12
C ILE A 276 -19.09 -14.51 6.82
N SER A 277 -20.07 -14.79 5.96
CA SER A 277 -20.44 -16.13 5.51
C SER A 277 -20.37 -16.24 3.99
N MET A 278 -20.01 -17.42 3.52
CA MET A 278 -19.99 -17.80 2.10
C MET A 278 -20.75 -19.11 1.92
N ASN A 279 -21.72 -19.14 1.01
CA ASN A 279 -22.63 -20.28 0.86
C ASN A 279 -23.34 -20.69 2.18
N GLY A 280 -23.67 -19.72 3.02
CA GLY A 280 -24.30 -19.95 4.33
C GLY A 280 -23.36 -20.48 5.43
N VAL A 281 -22.07 -20.68 5.13
CA VAL A 281 -21.08 -21.14 6.10
C VAL A 281 -20.24 -19.97 6.58
N PRO A 282 -20.09 -19.76 7.90
CA PRO A 282 -19.19 -18.75 8.45
C PRO A 282 -17.74 -19.00 8.01
N VAL A 283 -17.12 -17.97 7.43
CA VAL A 283 -15.73 -18.05 6.96
C VAL A 283 -14.81 -17.11 7.73
N ARG A 284 -15.37 -16.06 8.34
CA ARG A 284 -14.58 -15.08 9.09
C ARG A 284 -15.44 -14.31 10.10
N ASN A 285 -14.81 -13.95 11.23
CA ASN A 285 -15.36 -13.04 12.22
C ASN A 285 -14.34 -11.93 12.49
N GLU A 286 -14.76 -10.66 12.38
CA GLU A 286 -13.91 -9.49 12.56
C GLU A 286 -14.59 -8.48 13.47
N SER A 287 -13.78 -7.69 14.20
CA SER A 287 -14.28 -6.58 15.01
C SER A 287 -14.06 -5.28 14.25
N ILE A 288 -15.12 -4.52 14.02
CA ILE A 288 -15.04 -3.22 13.34
C ILE A 288 -15.32 -2.08 14.33
N PRO A 289 -14.45 -1.06 14.35
CA PRO A 289 -14.69 0.13 15.19
C PRO A 289 -15.67 1.07 14.50
N VAL A 290 -16.56 1.66 15.29
CA VAL A 290 -17.50 2.71 14.84
C VAL A 290 -17.42 3.86 15.84
N ASN A 291 -16.85 4.97 15.43
CA ASN A 291 -16.80 6.17 16.26
C ASN A 291 -18.13 6.92 16.19
N ILE A 292 -18.77 7.07 17.32
CA ILE A 292 -20.05 7.76 17.49
C ILE A 292 -19.73 9.13 18.06
N THR A 293 -19.96 10.19 17.28
CA THR A 293 -19.61 11.55 17.72
C THR A 293 -20.31 12.60 16.88
N THR A 294 -20.63 13.73 17.52
CA THR A 294 -21.06 14.96 16.84
C THR A 294 -19.88 15.77 16.29
N HIS A 295 -18.64 15.39 16.66
CA HIS A 295 -17.41 16.08 16.27
C HIS A 295 -16.61 15.22 15.29
N ASN A 296 -16.37 15.72 14.08
CA ASN A 296 -15.55 15.04 13.11
C ASN A 296 -14.08 15.44 13.25
N GLY A 297 -13.20 14.50 12.94
CA GLY A 297 -11.76 14.74 12.95
C GLY A 297 -11.10 14.55 14.30
N PHE A 298 -9.80 14.76 14.28
CA PHE A 298 -8.93 14.78 15.45
C PHE A 298 -7.83 15.82 15.23
N GLN A 299 -7.60 16.63 16.23
CA GLN A 299 -6.55 17.64 16.24
C GLN A 299 -5.77 17.57 17.54
N ASP A 300 -4.46 17.70 17.46
CA ASP A 300 -3.56 17.74 18.60
C ASP A 300 -2.31 18.56 18.27
N ASP A 301 -2.06 19.58 19.08
CA ASP A 301 -0.86 20.42 19.04
C ASP A 301 0.23 19.92 19.99
N MET A 302 0.05 18.70 20.55
CA MET A 302 0.94 18.01 21.49
C MET A 302 1.15 18.71 22.85
N GLU A 303 0.46 19.84 23.13
CA GLU A 303 0.66 20.62 24.36
C GLU A 303 -0.16 20.12 25.55
N ALA A 304 -1.22 19.34 25.29
CA ALA A 304 -2.13 18.85 26.33
C ALA A 304 -1.81 17.47 26.89
N GLY A 305 -0.57 16.99 26.73
CA GLY A 305 -0.14 15.64 27.12
C GLY A 305 -0.50 14.60 26.06
N ILE A 306 -0.56 13.31 26.43
CA ILE A 306 -0.68 12.21 25.46
C ILE A 306 -2.00 12.12 24.69
N ASN A 307 -3.01 12.86 25.08
CA ASN A 307 -4.31 13.08 24.39
C ASN A 307 -4.87 11.82 23.64
N GLY A 308 -4.78 10.64 24.28
CA GLY A 308 -5.28 9.37 23.74
C GLY A 308 -4.38 8.71 22.68
N TRP A 309 -3.23 9.27 22.35
CA TRP A 309 -2.23 8.57 21.55
C TRP A 309 -1.73 7.32 22.25
N THR A 310 -1.36 6.34 21.49
CA THR A 310 -0.73 5.10 21.99
C THR A 310 0.53 4.82 21.20
N HIS A 311 1.50 4.19 21.83
CA HIS A 311 2.75 3.84 21.18
C HIS A 311 3.18 2.42 21.58
N GLY A 312 4.09 1.81 20.80
CA GLY A 312 4.56 0.45 20.99
C GLY A 312 5.30 -0.07 19.78
N GLY A 313 5.62 -1.34 19.79
CA GLY A 313 6.38 -1.99 18.71
C GLY A 313 7.70 -2.55 19.19
N LEU A 314 8.57 -2.91 18.24
CA LEU A 314 9.90 -3.43 18.55
C LEU A 314 10.85 -2.26 18.79
N ASN A 315 11.65 -2.33 19.87
CA ASN A 315 12.62 -1.30 20.29
C ASN A 315 12.02 0.11 20.26
N GLU A 316 10.78 0.21 20.72
CA GLU A 316 9.95 1.40 20.67
C GLU A 316 10.53 2.54 21.53
N GLN A 317 10.60 3.75 20.97
CA GLN A 317 11.20 4.93 21.60
C GLN A 317 10.31 6.19 21.51
N TRP A 318 9.04 6.06 21.10
CA TRP A 318 8.13 7.18 21.01
C TRP A 318 7.78 7.75 22.39
N HIS A 319 8.03 9.04 22.61
CA HIS A 319 7.66 9.78 23.81
C HIS A 319 7.48 11.26 23.49
N GLN A 320 6.80 11.98 24.38
CA GLN A 320 6.73 13.44 24.28
C GLN A 320 8.03 14.07 24.74
N THR A 321 8.50 15.06 24.00
CA THR A 321 9.75 15.78 24.27
C THR A 321 9.55 17.30 24.17
N THR A 322 10.45 18.04 24.82
CA THR A 322 10.60 19.50 24.66
C THR A 322 11.88 19.88 23.92
N HIS A 323 12.61 18.90 23.38
CA HIS A 323 13.87 19.15 22.68
C HIS A 323 13.66 19.90 21.37
N ARG A 324 12.68 19.48 20.58
CA ARG A 324 12.24 20.15 19.34
C ARG A 324 10.73 20.15 19.29
N SER A 325 10.14 21.29 18.90
CA SER A 325 8.72 21.43 18.62
C SER A 325 8.49 22.42 17.49
N ASN A 326 7.40 22.26 16.75
CA ASN A 326 6.94 23.24 15.76
C ASN A 326 5.98 24.25 16.39
N SER A 327 5.05 23.80 17.20
CA SER A 327 4.23 24.60 18.11
C SER A 327 4.90 24.73 19.49
N PRO A 328 4.39 25.51 20.45
CA PRO A 328 5.24 26.22 21.41
C PRO A 328 6.20 25.41 22.25
N SER A 329 5.94 24.15 22.64
CA SER A 329 6.87 23.52 23.57
C SER A 329 7.02 22.01 23.46
N HIS A 330 6.07 21.27 22.93
CA HIS A 330 6.09 19.80 22.92
C HIS A 330 5.91 19.22 21.52
N SER A 331 6.49 18.03 21.31
CA SER A 331 6.23 17.18 20.13
C SER A 331 6.35 15.70 20.53
N TRP A 332 5.91 14.79 19.68
CA TRP A 332 6.26 13.38 19.77
C TRP A 332 7.64 13.14 19.13
N TYR A 333 8.48 12.35 19.77
CA TYR A 333 9.82 12.01 19.30
C TYR A 333 10.08 10.52 19.36
N CYS A 334 10.62 9.96 18.27
CA CYS A 334 11.17 8.62 18.22
C CYS A 334 12.71 8.69 18.27
N GLY A 335 13.26 8.39 19.41
CA GLY A 335 14.69 8.42 19.73
C GLY A 335 14.92 8.47 21.23
N THR A 336 16.18 8.55 21.66
CA THR A 336 16.58 8.50 23.08
C THR A 336 16.86 9.90 23.60
N GLU A 337 16.20 10.29 24.70
CA GLU A 337 16.48 11.54 25.41
C GLU A 337 17.96 11.63 25.84
N GLY A 338 18.57 12.79 25.66
CA GLY A 338 19.92 13.08 26.05
C GLY A 338 21.00 12.71 25.02
N THR A 339 20.88 11.61 24.33
CA THR A 339 21.76 11.28 23.19
C THR A 339 21.23 11.86 21.89
N TRP A 340 19.91 12.07 21.81
CA TRP A 340 19.20 12.58 20.64
C TRP A 340 19.50 11.73 19.39
N GLN A 341 19.43 10.41 19.59
CA GLN A 341 19.59 9.42 18.54
C GLN A 341 18.63 8.26 18.80
N TYR A 342 18.06 7.70 17.71
CA TYR A 342 17.35 6.44 17.83
C TYR A 342 18.31 5.27 18.06
N THR A 343 17.82 4.17 18.62
CA THR A 343 18.56 2.92 18.71
C THR A 343 18.37 2.11 17.43
N PHE A 344 19.02 0.96 17.34
CA PHE A 344 18.94 0.08 16.18
C PHE A 344 17.73 -0.85 16.23
N GLU A 345 17.34 -1.34 15.03
CA GLU A 345 16.34 -2.39 14.84
C GLU A 345 14.94 -2.01 15.34
N ASN A 346 14.52 -0.77 15.11
CA ASN A 346 13.19 -0.33 15.47
C ASN A 346 12.12 -0.81 14.47
N ASP A 347 10.95 -1.16 14.97
CA ASP A 347 9.65 -1.14 14.30
C ASP A 347 8.68 -0.47 15.26
N ALA A 348 8.97 0.79 15.56
CA ALA A 348 8.29 1.59 16.57
C ALA A 348 7.06 2.29 15.96
N ARG A 349 5.98 2.37 16.72
CA ARG A 349 4.69 2.85 16.24
C ARG A 349 4.09 3.84 17.22
N LEU A 350 3.72 5.01 16.71
CA LEU A 350 2.90 6.00 17.39
C LEU A 350 1.54 6.05 16.69
N VAL A 351 0.43 5.92 17.42
CA VAL A 351 -0.91 5.75 16.85
C VAL A 351 -1.89 6.73 17.48
N THR A 352 -2.63 7.46 16.64
CA THR A 352 -3.70 8.35 17.09
C THR A 352 -4.84 7.57 17.78
N PRO A 353 -5.67 8.21 18.61
CA PRO A 353 -6.99 7.66 18.93
C PRO A 353 -7.81 7.44 17.63
N TRP A 354 -8.93 6.69 17.78
CA TRP A 354 -9.90 6.56 16.69
C TRP A 354 -10.67 7.87 16.51
N PHE A 355 -10.85 8.31 15.28
CA PHE A 355 -11.65 9.48 14.92
C PHE A 355 -12.41 9.25 13.62
N THR A 356 -13.41 10.08 13.34
CA THR A 356 -14.13 10.05 12.07
C THR A 356 -13.50 11.01 11.09
N LEU A 357 -13.04 10.49 9.95
CA LEU A 357 -12.47 11.32 8.88
C LEU A 357 -13.60 12.00 8.10
N ASP A 358 -13.57 13.30 7.97
CA ASP A 358 -14.59 14.08 7.29
C ASP A 358 -14.61 13.89 5.76
N THR A 359 -15.45 14.69 5.08
CA THR A 359 -15.58 14.65 3.62
C THR A 359 -14.37 15.25 2.88
N ALA A 360 -13.56 16.08 3.53
CA ALA A 360 -12.30 16.59 2.95
C ALA A 360 -11.25 15.49 2.87
N ALA A 361 -11.33 14.52 3.80
CA ALA A 361 -10.45 13.35 3.85
C ALA A 361 -8.96 13.74 3.77
N GLN A 362 -8.59 14.75 4.54
CA GLN A 362 -7.26 15.33 4.58
C GLN A 362 -6.64 15.08 5.96
N ILE A 363 -5.40 14.61 5.97
CA ILE A 363 -4.58 14.46 7.18
C ILE A 363 -3.38 15.38 7.01
N SER A 364 -3.08 16.19 8.02
CA SER A 364 -1.92 17.07 8.03
C SER A 364 -1.19 16.98 9.37
N PHE A 365 0.10 17.22 9.34
CA PHE A 365 0.97 17.27 10.52
C PHE A 365 2.26 18.00 10.17
N SER A 366 2.95 18.50 11.18
CA SER A 366 4.31 18.99 11.08
C SER A 366 5.29 17.88 11.47
N HIS A 367 6.42 17.76 10.76
CA HIS A 367 7.45 16.79 11.14
C HIS A 367 8.87 17.34 10.93
N TYR A 368 9.78 16.79 11.70
CA TYR A 368 11.20 16.96 11.55
C TYR A 368 11.85 15.57 11.53
N CYS A 369 12.62 15.25 10.48
CA CYS A 369 13.14 13.90 10.26
C CYS A 369 14.63 13.97 9.93
N VAL A 370 15.44 13.22 10.66
CA VAL A 370 16.86 12.99 10.38
C VAL A 370 17.17 11.52 10.59
N THR A 371 17.25 10.78 9.49
CA THR A 371 17.49 9.33 9.46
C THR A 371 18.58 9.00 8.47
N GLN A 372 19.08 7.77 8.49
CA GLN A 372 19.98 7.27 7.46
C GLN A 372 19.22 7.22 6.11
N PRO A 373 19.70 7.91 5.07
CA PRO A 373 19.05 7.86 3.75
C PRO A 373 18.99 6.44 3.19
N ASP A 374 17.87 6.11 2.55
CA ASP A 374 17.60 4.84 1.83
C ASP A 374 17.56 3.57 2.71
N TRP A 375 17.70 3.69 4.03
CA TRP A 375 17.69 2.55 4.97
C TRP A 375 16.65 2.72 6.08
N ASP A 376 16.54 3.92 6.65
CA ASP A 376 15.66 4.20 7.78
C ASP A 376 14.53 5.10 7.39
N TYR A 377 13.31 4.75 7.79
CA TYR A 377 12.10 5.42 7.34
C TYR A 377 11.09 5.72 8.44
N GLY A 378 10.50 6.90 8.35
CA GLY A 378 9.23 7.23 8.96
C GLY A 378 8.09 6.98 7.96
N ILE A 379 7.12 6.16 8.32
CA ILE A 379 6.00 5.75 7.44
C ILE A 379 4.70 6.21 8.07
N VAL A 380 3.88 6.92 7.32
CA VAL A 380 2.54 7.33 7.74
C VAL A 380 1.53 6.41 7.12
N GLU A 381 0.68 5.80 7.94
CA GLU A 381 -0.29 4.82 7.50
C GLU A 381 -1.65 5.07 8.15
N ILE A 382 -2.73 4.72 7.43
CA ILE A 382 -4.11 4.83 7.90
C ILE A 382 -4.77 3.45 7.98
N ASN A 383 -5.65 3.27 8.98
CA ASN A 383 -6.40 2.04 9.19
C ASN A 383 -7.84 2.36 9.63
N ASN A 384 -8.80 1.60 9.15
CA ASN A 384 -10.24 1.70 9.46
C ASN A 384 -10.78 0.50 10.25
N GLY A 385 -9.91 -0.21 10.97
CA GLY A 385 -10.25 -1.43 11.69
C GLY A 385 -10.15 -2.71 10.85
N SER A 386 -9.83 -2.61 9.57
CA SER A 386 -9.48 -3.77 8.75
C SER A 386 -8.08 -4.31 9.12
N ASP A 387 -7.73 -5.50 8.62
CA ASP A 387 -6.37 -6.06 8.78
C ASP A 387 -5.29 -5.27 8.03
N PHE A 388 -5.69 -4.27 7.25
CA PHE A 388 -4.79 -3.54 6.37
C PHE A 388 -4.46 -2.17 6.91
N TRP A 389 -3.19 -1.83 6.88
CA TRP A 389 -2.70 -0.47 6.98
C TRP A 389 -2.35 0.01 5.58
N THR A 390 -2.88 1.16 5.21
CA THR A 390 -2.59 1.78 3.92
C THR A 390 -1.56 2.87 4.12
N GLU A 391 -0.44 2.76 3.41
CA GLU A 391 0.60 3.79 3.41
C GLU A 391 0.07 5.07 2.74
N LEU A 392 0.22 6.19 3.43
CA LEU A 392 -0.11 7.52 2.93
C LEU A 392 1.15 8.29 2.51
N ALA A 393 2.23 8.15 3.28
CA ALA A 393 3.51 8.81 3.01
C ALA A 393 4.67 8.03 3.62
N ILE A 394 5.86 8.26 3.08
CA ILE A 394 7.12 7.73 3.60
C ILE A 394 8.20 8.82 3.56
N PHE A 395 9.02 8.87 4.58
CA PHE A 395 10.07 9.86 4.76
C PHE A 395 11.38 9.16 5.17
N GLY A 396 12.51 9.66 4.67
CA GLY A 396 13.84 9.20 5.04
C GLY A 396 14.88 10.25 4.74
N GLY A 397 16.07 10.13 5.34
CA GLY A 397 17.13 11.10 5.24
C GLY A 397 16.89 12.37 6.08
N SER A 398 17.66 13.44 5.82
CA SER A 398 17.58 14.71 6.56
C SER A 398 16.76 15.74 5.78
N ILE A 399 15.70 16.26 6.38
CA ILE A 399 14.83 17.27 5.77
C ILE A 399 15.09 18.70 6.27
N GLY A 400 16.14 18.93 7.06
CA GLY A 400 16.66 20.28 7.36
C GLY A 400 15.67 21.28 7.96
N GLY A 401 14.84 20.88 8.92
CA GLY A 401 13.87 21.72 9.62
C GLY A 401 12.49 21.11 9.75
N TRP A 402 11.55 21.84 10.32
CA TRP A 402 10.15 21.46 10.38
C TRP A 402 9.47 21.64 9.02
N HIS A 403 8.72 20.66 8.59
CA HIS A 403 7.94 20.67 7.37
C HIS A 403 6.51 20.25 7.65
N GLN A 404 5.56 21.03 7.12
CA GLN A 404 4.16 20.63 7.13
C GLN A 404 3.88 19.66 5.98
N VAL A 405 3.25 18.56 6.31
CA VAL A 405 2.84 17.51 5.36
C VAL A 405 1.33 17.44 5.28
N SER A 406 0.82 17.12 4.10
CA SER A 406 -0.60 16.94 3.84
C SER A 406 -0.80 15.66 3.02
N CYS A 407 -1.54 14.69 3.60
CA CYS A 407 -1.81 13.39 3.03
C CYS A 407 -3.30 13.24 2.73
N PRO A 408 -3.73 13.21 1.46
CA PRO A 408 -5.11 12.92 1.11
C PRO A 408 -5.43 11.44 1.32
N ALA A 409 -6.60 11.16 1.90
CA ALA A 409 -7.09 9.80 2.15
C ALA A 409 -8.55 9.63 1.67
N PRO A 410 -8.86 9.86 0.37
CA PRO A 410 -10.23 9.95 -0.14
C PRO A 410 -11.03 8.66 0.03
N ASP A 411 -10.39 7.51 0.05
CA ASP A 411 -11.04 6.20 0.22
C ASP A 411 -11.57 5.97 1.64
N TYR A 412 -11.18 6.83 2.59
CA TYR A 412 -11.55 6.75 4.01
C TYR A 412 -12.58 7.79 4.45
N ARG A 413 -13.17 8.52 3.51
CA ARG A 413 -14.20 9.54 3.80
C ARG A 413 -15.35 8.97 4.62
N GLY A 414 -15.71 9.66 5.70
CA GLY A 414 -16.82 9.27 6.58
C GLY A 414 -16.57 8.02 7.40
N GLN A 415 -15.40 7.43 7.34
CA GLN A 415 -15.06 6.22 8.09
C GLN A 415 -14.43 6.57 9.43
N THR A 416 -14.60 5.69 10.39
CA THR A 416 -13.81 5.67 11.62
C THR A 416 -12.42 5.14 11.28
N VAL A 417 -11.40 5.95 11.55
CA VAL A 417 -10.01 5.68 11.22
C VAL A 417 -9.07 5.99 12.37
N ARG A 418 -7.86 5.50 12.27
CA ARG A 418 -6.70 5.94 13.04
C ARG A 418 -5.49 6.02 12.12
N VAL A 419 -4.55 6.88 12.47
CA VAL A 419 -3.29 7.07 11.76
C VAL A 419 -2.16 6.55 12.63
N ARG A 420 -1.18 5.90 12.03
CA ARG A 420 0.07 5.58 12.73
C ARG A 420 1.26 6.18 12.02
N PHE A 421 2.22 6.59 12.84
CA PHE A 421 3.56 6.96 12.45
C PHE A 421 4.45 5.79 12.84
N ARG A 422 4.95 5.06 11.85
CA ARG A 422 5.78 3.88 12.04
C ARG A 422 7.21 4.21 11.68
N PHE A 423 8.13 4.07 12.63
CA PHE A 423 9.55 4.26 12.43
C PHE A 423 10.23 2.91 12.30
N VAL A 424 11.01 2.73 11.24
CA VAL A 424 11.75 1.50 10.97
C VAL A 424 13.19 1.84 10.59
N ASP A 425 14.14 1.11 11.15
CA ASP A 425 15.57 1.24 10.88
C ASP A 425 16.28 -0.12 10.88
N ASP A 426 17.50 -0.13 10.40
CA ASP A 426 18.37 -1.31 10.41
C ASP A 426 19.31 -1.33 11.65
N ASP A 427 20.42 -2.09 11.57
CA ASP A 427 21.36 -2.30 12.68
C ASP A 427 22.70 -1.58 12.47
N VAL A 428 22.81 -0.63 11.50
CA VAL A 428 24.13 -0.14 11.07
C VAL A 428 24.42 1.30 11.48
N THR A 429 23.51 2.23 11.24
CA THR A 429 23.75 3.66 11.47
C THR A 429 22.53 4.32 12.08
N ASN A 430 22.69 5.02 13.18
CA ASN A 430 21.65 5.83 13.79
C ASN A 430 21.88 7.33 13.53
N SER A 431 20.80 8.09 13.60
CA SER A 431 20.79 9.55 13.48
C SER A 431 19.86 10.15 14.53
N GLU A 432 19.47 11.42 14.38
CA GLU A 432 18.67 12.09 15.41
C GLU A 432 17.27 11.45 15.57
N GLY A 433 16.58 11.08 14.48
CA GLY A 433 15.29 10.43 14.55
C GLY A 433 14.13 11.26 13.97
N TRP A 434 12.92 10.98 14.42
CA TRP A 434 11.70 11.54 13.86
C TRP A 434 10.83 12.21 14.89
N TYR A 435 10.45 13.47 14.62
CA TYR A 435 9.55 14.26 15.46
C TYR A 435 8.24 14.52 14.71
N ILE A 436 7.11 14.47 15.42
CA ILE A 436 5.76 14.75 14.92
C ILE A 436 5.11 15.79 15.82
N ASP A 437 4.46 16.78 15.18
CA ASP A 437 3.78 17.88 15.85
C ASP A 437 2.55 18.35 15.03
N ASP A 438 1.66 19.14 15.64
CA ASP A 438 0.52 19.82 14.98
C ASP A 438 -0.32 18.88 14.11
N PHE A 439 -0.73 17.75 14.64
CA PHE A 439 -1.59 16.80 13.90
C PHE A 439 -3.00 17.35 13.71
N SER A 440 -3.53 17.26 12.50
CA SER A 440 -4.90 17.63 12.19
C SER A 440 -5.48 16.72 11.11
N ALA A 441 -6.65 16.17 11.34
CA ALA A 441 -7.35 15.32 10.38
C ALA A 441 -8.86 15.49 10.48
N GLY A 442 -9.52 15.67 9.33
CA GLY A 442 -10.97 15.65 9.23
C GLY A 442 -11.70 16.76 9.97
N LEU A 443 -11.09 17.91 10.16
CA LEU A 443 -11.77 19.09 10.72
C LEU A 443 -12.56 19.82 9.63
N PRO A 444 -13.79 20.32 9.94
CA PRO A 444 -14.50 21.16 9.01
C PRO A 444 -13.67 22.41 8.69
N ALA A 445 -13.71 22.86 7.45
CA ALA A 445 -12.98 24.02 6.90
C ALA A 445 -13.37 25.36 7.55
N GLY A 446 -13.62 25.42 8.84
CA GLY A 446 -13.97 26.60 9.63
C GLY A 446 -13.30 26.64 11.01
N LEU A 447 -12.59 25.58 11.42
CA LEU A 447 -11.85 25.50 12.69
C LEU A 447 -10.35 25.28 12.50
N ALA A 448 -9.86 25.08 11.27
CA ALA A 448 -8.45 25.31 11.02
C ALA A 448 -8.15 26.75 11.42
N GLN A 449 -7.25 26.95 12.38
CA GLN A 449 -6.70 28.27 12.68
C GLN A 449 -6.45 28.96 11.34
N GLN A 450 -7.12 30.07 11.08
CA GLN A 450 -6.77 30.88 9.92
C GLN A 450 -5.26 31.09 9.99
N PRO A 451 -4.48 30.69 8.98
CA PRO A 451 -3.14 31.21 8.85
C PRO A 451 -3.31 32.73 8.94
N GLU A 452 -2.50 33.38 9.74
CA GLU A 452 -2.49 34.83 9.82
C GLU A 452 -2.62 35.37 8.41
N ALA A 453 -3.54 36.30 8.18
CA ALA A 453 -3.87 36.87 6.88
C ALA A 453 -2.58 37.33 6.18
N GLY A 454 -2.04 36.50 5.28
CA GLY A 454 -0.77 36.77 4.59
C GLY A 454 -0.19 35.62 3.77
N ALA A 455 -0.46 34.35 4.08
CA ALA A 455 0.11 33.23 3.33
C ALA A 455 -0.98 32.48 2.53
N SER A 456 -1.33 32.96 1.36
CA SER A 456 -2.10 32.20 0.39
C SER A 456 -1.18 31.13 -0.21
N THR A 457 -1.50 29.84 0.03
CA THR A 457 -0.71 28.71 -0.45
C THR A 457 -0.93 28.51 -1.96
N LEU A 458 0.17 28.36 -2.70
CA LEU A 458 0.13 27.93 -4.09
C LEU A 458 -0.29 26.46 -4.14
N SER A 459 -1.42 26.13 -4.79
CA SER A 459 -1.87 24.74 -4.95
C SER A 459 -2.37 24.47 -6.36
N LEU A 460 -2.20 23.21 -6.80
CA LEU A 460 -2.72 22.69 -8.06
C LEU A 460 -3.37 21.33 -7.74
N ASP A 461 -4.62 21.16 -8.11
CA ASP A 461 -5.38 19.91 -7.93
C ASP A 461 -5.65 19.29 -9.30
N ALA A 462 -5.31 18.01 -9.44
CA ALA A 462 -5.49 17.27 -10.69
C ALA A 462 -5.73 15.77 -10.41
N PRO A 463 -6.68 15.13 -11.11
CA PRO A 463 -6.90 13.67 -10.96
C PRO A 463 -5.70 12.88 -11.46
N GLY A 464 -5.33 11.80 -10.75
CA GLY A 464 -4.15 10.99 -11.09
C GLY A 464 -4.24 10.22 -12.41
N ILE A 465 -5.46 9.76 -12.83
CA ILE A 465 -5.72 9.04 -14.09
C ILE A 465 -6.82 9.76 -14.85
N VAL A 466 -6.61 9.97 -16.15
CA VAL A 466 -7.52 10.71 -17.03
C VAL A 466 -7.70 10.00 -18.39
N SER A 467 -8.94 9.89 -18.83
CA SER A 467 -9.31 9.32 -20.15
C SER A 467 -9.97 10.35 -21.09
N SER A 468 -10.34 11.50 -20.55
CA SER A 468 -11.00 12.61 -21.26
C SER A 468 -10.43 13.93 -20.78
N ALA A 469 -10.95 15.04 -21.25
CA ALA A 469 -10.57 16.37 -20.80
C ALA A 469 -10.54 16.46 -19.26
N VAL A 470 -9.48 17.00 -18.71
CA VAL A 470 -9.23 17.09 -17.27
C VAL A 470 -9.34 18.52 -16.79
N ARG A 471 -10.06 18.70 -15.69
CA ARG A 471 -10.14 19.97 -14.96
C ARG A 471 -9.03 20.03 -13.92
N LEU A 472 -8.19 21.05 -14.03
CA LEU A 472 -7.08 21.35 -13.13
C LEU A 472 -7.53 22.48 -12.19
N GLY A 473 -7.83 22.16 -10.94
CA GLY A 473 -8.14 23.15 -9.90
C GLY A 473 -6.86 23.84 -9.44
N TYR A 474 -6.91 25.14 -9.16
CA TYR A 474 -5.74 25.86 -8.65
C TYR A 474 -6.11 26.93 -7.65
N CYS A 475 -5.17 27.23 -6.74
CA CYS A 475 -5.21 28.39 -5.85
C CYS A 475 -3.86 29.11 -5.91
N LEU A 476 -3.89 30.44 -6.00
CA LEU A 476 -2.72 31.29 -5.97
C LEU A 476 -2.84 32.33 -4.85
N PRO A 477 -1.71 32.79 -4.29
CA PRO A 477 -1.65 33.93 -3.38
C PRO A 477 -2.35 35.17 -3.92
N ALA A 478 -2.90 35.97 -3.03
CA ALA A 478 -3.56 37.23 -3.40
C ALA A 478 -2.60 38.14 -4.18
N GLY A 479 -3.03 38.54 -5.38
CA GLY A 479 -2.22 39.37 -6.27
C GLY A 479 -1.23 38.63 -7.15
N ALA A 480 -0.96 37.35 -6.90
CA ALA A 480 -0.08 36.54 -7.74
C ALA A 480 -0.72 36.21 -9.10
N LYS A 481 0.14 36.09 -10.10
CA LYS A 481 -0.21 35.55 -11.42
C LYS A 481 0.47 34.20 -11.61
N GLY A 482 -0.27 33.22 -12.10
CA GLY A 482 0.25 31.89 -12.34
C GLY A 482 0.08 31.44 -13.79
N ARG A 483 0.92 30.47 -14.16
CA ARG A 483 0.90 29.78 -15.45
C ARG A 483 0.74 28.30 -15.20
N ILE A 484 -0.23 27.66 -15.90
CA ILE A 484 -0.41 26.20 -15.87
C ILE A 484 0.01 25.63 -17.22
N ALA A 485 0.94 24.68 -17.18
CA ALA A 485 1.48 24.03 -18.37
C ALA A 485 1.62 22.51 -18.15
N ILE A 486 1.44 21.75 -19.22
CA ILE A 486 1.58 20.28 -19.24
C ILE A 486 2.93 19.94 -19.87
N PHE A 487 3.64 19.02 -19.25
CA PHE A 487 4.93 18.49 -19.71
C PHE A 487 4.85 16.97 -19.87
N ASP A 488 5.66 16.44 -20.78
CA ASP A 488 5.86 15.00 -20.90
C ASP A 488 6.92 14.48 -19.89
N ILE A 489 7.17 13.18 -19.93
CA ILE A 489 8.14 12.51 -19.06
C ILE A 489 9.59 12.97 -19.30
N ALA A 490 9.90 13.52 -20.48
CA ALA A 490 11.20 14.10 -20.79
C ALA A 490 11.31 15.58 -20.37
N GLY A 491 10.26 16.13 -19.75
CA GLY A 491 10.21 17.54 -19.34
C GLY A 491 9.94 18.51 -20.49
N GLN A 492 9.53 18.01 -21.67
CA GLN A 492 9.20 18.87 -22.80
C GLN A 492 7.79 19.42 -22.63
N LEU A 493 7.61 20.69 -22.98
CA LEU A 493 6.30 21.36 -22.95
C LEU A 493 5.36 20.72 -24.00
N VAL A 494 4.27 20.13 -23.53
CA VAL A 494 3.22 19.54 -24.36
C VAL A 494 2.15 20.58 -24.68
N GLN A 495 1.65 21.28 -23.65
CA GLN A 495 0.58 22.28 -23.80
C GLN A 495 0.68 23.35 -22.73
N LEU A 496 0.43 24.59 -23.12
CA LEU A 496 0.18 25.69 -22.21
C LEU A 496 -1.33 25.82 -22.00
N VAL A 497 -1.79 25.49 -20.78
CA VAL A 497 -3.23 25.48 -20.46
C VAL A 497 -3.74 26.89 -20.15
N THR A 498 -2.98 27.68 -19.37
CA THR A 498 -3.27 29.11 -19.12
C THR A 498 -2.03 29.87 -18.66
N GLU A 499 -1.92 31.13 -19.06
CA GLU A 499 -0.86 32.07 -18.60
C GLU A 499 -1.38 33.09 -17.56
N ASN A 500 -2.68 33.10 -17.29
CA ASN A 500 -3.31 34.12 -16.49
C ASN A 500 -4.14 33.55 -15.33
N ALA A 501 -3.68 32.46 -14.70
CA ALA A 501 -4.29 31.99 -13.48
C ALA A 501 -4.16 33.03 -12.37
N ARG A 502 -5.27 33.31 -11.65
CA ARG A 502 -5.32 34.26 -10.52
C ARG A 502 -6.28 33.75 -9.46
N GLY A 503 -5.92 33.96 -8.19
CA GLY A 503 -6.74 33.55 -7.06
C GLY A 503 -7.11 32.09 -7.12
N THR A 504 -8.32 31.69 -6.76
CA THR A 504 -8.83 30.32 -6.84
C THR A 504 -9.65 30.14 -8.11
N GLY A 505 -9.33 29.09 -8.90
CA GLY A 505 -10.01 28.82 -10.17
C GLY A 505 -9.74 27.43 -10.70
N ALA A 506 -10.10 27.20 -11.96
CA ALA A 506 -9.79 25.96 -12.66
C ALA A 506 -9.50 26.23 -14.14
N ALA A 507 -8.60 25.45 -14.71
CA ALA A 507 -8.30 25.40 -16.14
C ALA A 507 -8.54 23.98 -16.67
N THR A 508 -8.86 23.85 -17.95
CA THR A 508 -9.15 22.54 -18.54
C THR A 508 -8.10 22.19 -19.58
N TRP A 509 -7.53 21.00 -19.48
CA TRP A 509 -6.69 20.41 -20.52
C TRP A 509 -7.49 19.35 -21.28
N ASP A 510 -7.60 19.48 -22.59
CA ASP A 510 -8.38 18.61 -23.48
C ASP A 510 -7.62 17.39 -23.98
N LEU A 511 -6.51 17.05 -23.34
CA LEU A 511 -5.58 15.98 -23.70
C LEU A 511 -5.00 16.13 -25.13
N LYS A 512 -4.74 17.36 -25.52
CA LYS A 512 -4.07 17.68 -26.79
C LYS A 512 -2.74 18.39 -26.55
N ASP A 513 -1.87 18.30 -27.53
CA ASP A 513 -0.62 19.08 -27.59
C ASP A 513 -0.87 20.50 -28.12
N ALA A 514 0.17 21.32 -28.14
CA ALA A 514 0.11 22.70 -28.64
C ALA A 514 -0.24 22.81 -30.14
N ARG A 515 -0.21 21.71 -30.88
CA ARG A 515 -0.59 21.63 -32.30
C ARG A 515 -2.01 21.12 -32.50
N GLY A 516 -2.72 20.81 -31.41
CA GLY A 516 -4.09 20.30 -31.41
C GLY A 516 -4.21 18.78 -31.62
N ASN A 517 -3.09 18.04 -31.64
CA ASN A 517 -3.11 16.60 -31.77
C ASN A 517 -3.38 15.96 -30.41
N SER A 518 -4.15 14.86 -30.40
CA SER A 518 -4.36 14.06 -29.20
C SER A 518 -3.03 13.51 -28.69
N VAL A 519 -2.76 13.68 -27.39
CA VAL A 519 -1.57 13.10 -26.77
C VAL A 519 -1.72 11.59 -26.63
N ARG A 520 -0.61 10.86 -26.58
CA ARG A 520 -0.60 9.39 -26.39
C ARG A 520 -0.91 9.01 -24.96
N ASN A 521 -1.32 7.76 -24.74
CA ASN A 521 -1.37 7.20 -23.40
C ASN A 521 0.02 7.26 -22.76
N GLY A 522 0.11 7.68 -21.50
CA GLY A 522 1.39 7.84 -20.82
C GLY A 522 1.32 8.81 -19.64
N CYS A 523 2.47 9.06 -19.04
CA CYS A 523 2.65 10.00 -17.93
C CYS A 523 2.89 11.42 -18.44
N TYR A 524 2.20 12.37 -17.83
CA TYR A 524 2.33 13.81 -18.02
C TYR A 524 2.41 14.52 -16.66
N PHE A 525 2.88 15.75 -16.66
CA PHE A 525 3.01 16.56 -15.46
C PHE A 525 2.32 17.90 -15.68
N ALA A 526 1.29 18.18 -14.90
CA ALA A 526 0.70 19.51 -14.82
C ALA A 526 1.50 20.36 -13.82
N ARG A 527 2.02 21.48 -14.26
CA ARG A 527 2.81 22.40 -13.44
C ARG A 527 2.13 23.77 -13.38
N LEU A 528 1.82 24.21 -12.15
CA LEU A 528 1.46 25.60 -11.85
C LEU A 528 2.72 26.32 -11.38
N SER A 529 3.11 27.35 -12.09
CA SER A 529 4.24 28.22 -11.73
C SER A 529 3.72 29.62 -11.43
N ALA A 530 4.11 30.19 -10.29
CA ALA A 530 3.83 31.56 -9.87
C ALA A 530 4.95 32.04 -8.94
N GLU A 531 5.09 33.34 -8.72
CA GLU A 531 5.89 33.81 -7.61
C GLU A 531 5.05 33.71 -6.32
N PRO A 532 5.51 32.97 -5.27
CA PRO A 532 6.91 32.64 -4.95
C PRO A 532 7.34 31.19 -5.28
N GLY A 533 6.62 30.37 -6.09
CA GLY A 533 7.02 28.97 -6.29
C GLY A 533 6.30 28.23 -7.41
N GLN A 534 6.42 26.92 -7.40
CA GLN A 534 5.73 26.04 -8.34
C GLN A 534 5.19 24.79 -7.65
N VAL A 535 4.07 24.27 -8.18
CA VAL A 535 3.46 22.98 -7.79
C VAL A 535 3.34 22.10 -9.02
N VAL A 536 3.64 20.83 -8.88
CA VAL A 536 3.60 19.85 -9.98
C VAL A 536 2.77 18.65 -9.58
N ASN A 537 1.81 18.25 -10.42
CA ASN A 537 1.00 17.07 -10.26
C ASN A 537 1.17 16.12 -11.45
N LYS A 538 1.27 14.83 -11.14
CA LYS A 538 1.37 13.77 -12.15
C LYS A 538 -0.01 13.40 -12.68
N LEU A 539 -0.13 13.26 -13.99
CA LEU A 539 -1.32 12.81 -14.71
C LEU A 539 -0.96 11.55 -15.51
N VAL A 540 -1.80 10.54 -15.47
CA VAL A 540 -1.68 9.36 -16.33
C VAL A 540 -2.83 9.38 -17.33
N VAL A 541 -2.51 9.61 -18.60
CA VAL A 541 -3.50 9.52 -19.70
C VAL A 541 -3.66 8.06 -20.06
N ALA A 542 -4.88 7.53 -19.89
CA ALA A 542 -5.26 6.17 -20.24
C ALA A 542 -6.60 6.21 -20.99
N ARG A 543 -6.56 6.05 -22.31
CA ARG A 543 -7.74 6.01 -23.20
C ARG A 543 -8.03 4.60 -23.67
#